data_78ace50a49a660edeb66d382575cffe7
#
_entry.id   78ace50a49a660edeb66d382575cffe7
#
_cell.length_a   1.000
_cell.length_b   1.000
_cell.length_c   1.000
_cell.angle_alpha   90.00
_cell.angle_beta   90.00
_cell.angle_gamma   90.00
#
_symmetry.space_group_name_H-M   'P 1'
#
loop_
_entity.id
_entity.type
_entity.pdbx_description
1 polymer ?
#
loop_
_entity_poly.entity_id
_entity_poly.type
_entity_poly.pdbx_seq_one_letter_code
_entity_poly.pdbx_strand_id
1 'polypeptide(L)' 'MREIVFDTETTGLSPQTGDRIVELGCVELLNHIPTGRHFHVYINPERDVPSEAFRVHGLSTEFLQDKPVFAKI' A
#
# COMPACT_ATOMS: atom_id res chain seq x y z
N MET A 1 17.46 1.91 -19.28
CA MET A 1 17.49 1.51 -17.86
C MET A 1 16.07 1.23 -17.40
N ARG A 2 15.88 0.12 -16.72
CA ARG A 2 14.60 -0.23 -16.12
C ARG A 2 14.50 0.38 -14.72
N GLU A 3 13.37 1.01 -14.43
CA GLU A 3 13.12 1.61 -13.13
C GLU A 3 11.78 1.13 -12.61
N ILE A 4 11.68 0.95 -11.30
CA ILE A 4 10.41 0.65 -10.63
C ILE A 4 10.14 1.82 -9.69
N VAL A 5 9.00 2.48 -9.89
CA VAL A 5 8.52 3.52 -9.00
C VAL A 5 7.38 2.94 -8.19
N PHE A 6 7.46 3.03 -6.88
CA PHE A 6 6.39 2.52 -6.03
C PHE A 6 5.96 3.55 -5.01
N ASP A 7 4.71 3.39 -4.56
CA ASP A 7 4.11 4.24 -3.55
C ASP A 7 3.31 3.36 -2.60
N THR A 8 3.23 3.75 -1.34
CA THR A 8 2.54 2.99 -0.31
C THR A 8 1.61 3.89 0.49
N GLU A 9 0.51 3.31 0.98
CA GLU A 9 -0.30 3.88 2.05
C GLU A 9 -0.18 2.98 3.28
N THR A 10 -0.26 3.57 4.46
CA THR A 10 -0.02 2.86 5.71
C THR A 10 -1.06 3.23 6.77
N THR A 11 -1.05 2.49 7.89
CA THR A 11 -1.88 2.84 9.04
C THR A 11 -1.29 4.01 9.83
N GLY A 12 -0.04 4.39 9.58
CA GLY A 12 0.62 5.51 10.27
C GLY A 12 2.10 5.57 9.93
N LEU A 13 2.84 6.39 10.65
CA LEU A 13 4.22 6.72 10.32
C LEU A 13 5.25 5.97 11.17
N SER A 14 4.83 5.06 12.04
CA SER A 14 5.72 4.43 13.01
C SER A 14 5.63 2.91 12.94
N PRO A 15 6.40 2.27 12.04
CA PRO A 15 6.41 0.81 11.96
C PRO A 15 6.89 0.16 13.26
N GLN A 16 7.72 0.84 14.05
CA GLN A 16 8.19 0.33 15.33
C GLN A 16 7.06 0.15 16.35
N THR A 17 5.97 0.90 16.22
CA THR A 17 4.81 0.79 17.10
C THR A 17 3.64 0.04 16.45
N GLY A 18 3.91 -0.66 15.33
CA GLY A 18 2.93 -1.56 14.71
C GLY A 18 2.19 -0.99 13.52
N ASP A 19 2.62 0.15 12.97
CA ASP A 19 2.01 0.64 11.74
C ASP A 19 2.40 -0.24 10.57
N ARG A 20 1.45 -0.45 9.65
CA ARG A 20 1.57 -1.40 8.56
C ARG A 20 1.11 -0.82 7.24
N ILE A 21 1.61 -1.39 6.15
CA ILE A 21 1.21 -1.02 4.79
C ILE A 21 -0.19 -1.55 4.51
N VAL A 22 -1.03 -0.72 3.90
CA VAL A 22 -2.41 -1.08 3.51
C VAL A 22 -2.61 -1.03 2.00
N GLU A 23 -1.73 -0.37 1.27
CA GLU A 23 -1.80 -0.30 -0.20
C GLU A 23 -0.38 -0.20 -0.75
N LEU A 24 -0.12 -0.92 -1.84
CA LEU A 24 1.15 -0.87 -2.55
C LEU A 24 0.85 -0.75 -4.04
N GLY A 25 1.41 0.28 -4.68
CA GLY A 25 1.32 0.47 -6.11
C GLY A 25 2.72 0.59 -6.71
N CYS A 26 2.94 -0.07 -7.84
CA CYS A 26 4.21 -0.04 -8.56
C CYS A 26 3.97 0.19 -10.03
N VAL A 27 4.82 1.00 -10.66
CA VAL A 27 4.83 1.18 -12.11
C VAL A 27 6.24 0.98 -12.64
N GLU A 28 6.34 0.41 -13.84
CA GLU A 28 7.62 0.21 -14.51
C GLU A 28 7.88 1.34 -15.48
N LEU A 29 9.11 1.84 -15.46
CA LEU A 29 9.60 2.79 -16.45
C LEU A 29 10.78 2.16 -17.20
N LEU A 30 10.89 2.49 -18.47
CA LEU A 30 12.07 2.16 -19.27
C LEU A 30 12.58 3.45 -19.88
N ASN A 31 13.80 3.83 -19.54
CA ASN A 31 14.40 5.12 -19.95
C ASN A 31 13.46 6.29 -19.60
N HIS A 32 12.93 6.27 -18.37
CA HIS A 32 12.04 7.29 -17.82
C HIS A 32 10.65 7.37 -18.47
N ILE A 33 10.29 6.37 -19.28
CA ILE A 33 8.98 6.32 -19.96
C ILE A 33 8.19 5.14 -19.40
N PRO A 34 6.92 5.36 -18.96
CA PRO A 34 6.09 4.25 -18.49
C PRO A 34 5.89 3.19 -19.57
N THR A 35 6.03 1.91 -19.18
CA THR A 35 5.88 0.77 -20.10
C THR A 35 4.46 0.23 -20.16
N GLY A 36 3.58 0.67 -19.26
CA GLY A 36 2.25 0.10 -19.09
C GLY A 36 2.21 -1.05 -18.09
N ARG A 37 3.35 -1.58 -17.68
CA ARG A 37 3.39 -2.61 -16.63
C ARG A 37 3.22 -1.96 -15.26
N HIS A 38 2.32 -2.52 -14.48
CA HIS A 38 2.06 -2.00 -13.13
C HIS A 38 1.60 -3.15 -12.23
N PHE A 39 1.73 -2.92 -10.92
CA PHE A 39 1.23 -3.82 -9.90
C PHE A 39 0.50 -2.96 -8.86
N HIS A 40 -0.65 -3.45 -8.38
CA HIS A 40 -1.40 -2.73 -7.36
C HIS A 40 -2.11 -3.74 -6.46
N VAL A 41 -2.02 -3.53 -5.15
CA VAL A 41 -2.67 -4.41 -4.18
C VAL A 41 -3.08 -3.63 -2.94
N TYR A 42 -4.25 -3.97 -2.39
CA TYR A 42 -4.64 -3.59 -1.04
C TYR A 42 -4.26 -4.71 -0.09
N ILE A 43 -3.90 -4.35 1.12
CA ILE A 43 -3.36 -5.29 2.11
C ILE A 43 -4.12 -5.16 3.41
N ASN A 44 -4.51 -6.29 3.98
CA ASN A 44 -5.09 -6.32 5.31
C ASN A 44 -3.95 -6.09 6.33
N PRO A 45 -3.99 -4.98 7.09
CA PRO A 45 -2.90 -4.68 8.03
C PRO A 45 -2.97 -5.49 9.32
N GLU A 46 -4.02 -6.31 9.51
CA GLU A 46 -4.23 -7.10 10.72
C GLU A 46 -4.34 -6.22 11.98
N ARG A 47 -4.84 -5.00 11.80
CA ARG A 47 -5.09 -4.04 12.88
C ARG A 47 -6.09 -3.01 12.38
N ASP A 48 -6.62 -2.21 13.31
CA ASP A 48 -7.51 -1.12 12.95
C ASP A 48 -6.73 -0.01 12.24
N VAL A 49 -7.39 0.64 11.28
CA VAL A 49 -6.87 1.82 10.62
C VAL A 49 -7.27 3.04 11.46
N PRO A 50 -6.30 3.79 11.99
CA PRO A 50 -6.62 5.00 12.74
C PRO A 50 -7.35 6.03 11.87
N SER A 51 -8.22 6.83 12.49
CA SER A 51 -8.98 7.86 11.76
C SER A 51 -8.09 8.84 11.03
N GLU A 52 -6.91 9.13 11.56
CA GLU A 52 -5.96 10.04 10.92
C GLU A 52 -5.45 9.48 9.60
N ALA A 53 -5.13 8.19 9.56
CA ALA A 53 -4.71 7.54 8.31
C ALA A 53 -5.87 7.47 7.32
N PHE A 54 -7.07 7.12 7.79
CA PHE A 54 -8.26 7.06 6.94
C PHE A 54 -8.55 8.41 6.28
N ARG A 55 -8.34 9.52 6.96
CA ARG A 55 -8.52 10.85 6.38
C ARG A 55 -7.58 11.10 5.19
N VAL A 56 -6.43 10.46 5.19
CA VAL A 56 -5.44 10.64 4.13
C VAL A 56 -5.75 9.77 2.93
N HIS A 57 -5.98 8.46 3.13
CA HIS A 57 -6.08 7.50 2.02
C HIS A 57 -7.49 6.96 1.78
N GLY A 58 -8.42 7.14 2.73
CA GLY A 58 -9.80 6.71 2.54
C GLY A 58 -10.04 5.21 2.61
N LEU A 59 -9.08 4.42 3.09
CA LEU A 59 -9.19 2.97 3.20
C LEU A 59 -9.61 2.61 4.62
N SER A 60 -10.83 2.09 4.76
CA SER A 60 -11.36 1.75 6.08
C SER A 60 -10.89 0.37 6.55
N THR A 61 -10.94 0.15 7.86
CA THR A 61 -10.67 -1.15 8.45
C THR A 61 -11.57 -2.22 7.82
N GLU A 62 -12.86 -1.92 7.66
CA GLU A 62 -13.83 -2.84 7.09
C GLU A 62 -13.51 -3.20 5.63
N PHE A 63 -13.11 -2.23 4.84
CA PHE A 63 -12.72 -2.46 3.45
C PHE A 63 -11.54 -3.42 3.36
N LEU A 64 -10.58 -3.30 4.28
CA LEU A 64 -9.34 -4.07 4.23
C LEU A 64 -9.45 -5.45 4.85
N GLN A 65 -10.53 -5.76 5.56
CA GLN A 65 -10.69 -7.03 6.27
C GLN A 65 -10.63 -8.27 5.37
N ASP A 66 -11.11 -8.16 4.13
CA ASP A 66 -11.15 -9.27 3.19
C ASP A 66 -9.95 -9.29 2.22
N LYS A 67 -8.99 -8.39 2.43
CA LYS A 67 -7.80 -8.34 1.59
C LYS A 67 -6.72 -9.29 2.12
N PRO A 68 -5.80 -9.75 1.26
CA PRO A 68 -4.71 -10.61 1.73
C PRO A 68 -3.81 -9.86 2.71
N VAL A 69 -3.26 -10.60 3.68
CA VAL A 69 -2.24 -10.07 4.57
C VAL A 69 -0.91 -9.97 3.83
N PHE A 70 0.00 -9.12 4.30
CA PHE A 70 1.27 -8.88 3.62
C PHE A 70 2.05 -10.16 3.34
N ALA A 71 2.05 -11.10 4.28
CA ALA A 71 2.77 -12.37 4.13
C ALA A 71 2.26 -13.25 2.98
N LYS A 72 1.09 -12.94 2.41
CA LYS A 72 0.49 -13.69 1.31
C LYS A 72 0.73 -13.07 -0.07
N ILE A 73 1.48 -11.99 -0.13
CA ILE A 73 1.70 -11.26 -1.37
C ILE A 73 3.02 -11.59 -2.02
#